data_81b6de9f58262a2cc15c784dd77d4c76
#
_entry.id   81b6de9f58262a2cc15c784dd77d4c76
#
_cell.length_a   1.000
_cell.length_b   1.000
_cell.length_c   1.000
_cell.angle_alpha   90.00
_cell.angle_beta   90.00
_cell.angle_gamma   90.00
#
_symmetry.space_group_name_H-M   'P 1'
#
loop_
_entity.id
_entity.type
_entity.pdbx_description
1 polymer ?
#
loop_
_entity_poly.entity_id
_entity_poly.type
_entity_poly.pdbx_seq_one_letter_code
_entity_poly.pdbx_strand_id
1 'polypeptide(L)'
;MECSAARVSHVTRRRNRNANIVTEVLNQSAAMTSTDTAMKADGLEQIRKRSEDFAGANLRDYNEYARTFSWTQARALLDGLPGGGLNIAYEAVDRHVKAGRGSKLALRWIGRDDSIRDFTYATLSQAANRFANVLAQRGIKKGDRVSSLLGRAPELYIGALGTLKNGSVFSPMFSAFGPEPIKARMTIGNSSALITTEAFYRRKVEPWRKELTSLQHVFLTECSANPPPNTIDLAAAMAQASDFFETVQTMPEDMALLHFTSGTTGRPKGAVHVHEAVVAHNITGKLALDFHPDDVFWCTADPGWITGTSYGIISPLTNGITMIIDQAEFDAGRWYRILQDQKVTVWYTAPTAIRMLMKAGADFAKRFDLSTLRLMASVGEPLNPEAVVWGVEAFGKPFHDNWWQTETGGIMITNFLAMDVKPGSMGRPLPGIKAGIVEHLEDGGVREITKPMAMGELVLRPGWPSMMRAYLNEEARYKKCFVSGWYLTGDLAMRDSDGYYWFVGRSDDVIKSAGHLIGPFEVESALMEHKAVAEAGVIGIPEPTAGEVVKAYVALKDGFEPSEALRKELLGHARQRLGPAVAPKDIAFRQNLPKTRSGKIMRRLLKARELGLPEGDISTLESEER
;
A
#
# COMPACT_ATOMS: atom_id res chain seq x y z
N MET A 1 -14.68 -55.82 -17.50
CA MET A 1 -13.72 -54.71 -17.73
C MET A 1 -14.46 -53.52 -18.39
N GLU A 2 -15.43 -52.97 -17.73
CA GLU A 2 -16.11 -51.73 -18.16
C GLU A 2 -16.60 -51.00 -16.93
N CYS A 3 -15.73 -50.21 -16.31
CA CYS A 3 -16.15 -49.32 -15.22
C CYS A 3 -15.06 -48.32 -14.85
N SER A 4 -14.37 -47.72 -15.83
CA SER A 4 -13.35 -46.72 -15.56
C SER A 4 -13.37 -45.44 -16.46
N ALA A 5 -14.31 -45.34 -17.41
CA ALA A 5 -14.33 -44.20 -18.36
C ALA A 5 -15.30 -43.08 -17.98
N ALA A 6 -16.19 -43.28 -17.00
CA ALA A 6 -17.25 -42.33 -16.69
C ALA A 6 -16.92 -41.26 -15.65
N ARG A 7 -15.80 -41.37 -14.93
CA ARG A 7 -15.43 -40.37 -13.89
C ARG A 7 -14.49 -39.23 -14.33
N VAL A 8 -13.85 -39.35 -15.48
CA VAL A 8 -12.95 -38.33 -16.00
C VAL A 8 -13.68 -37.23 -16.80
N SER A 9 -14.83 -37.55 -17.38
CA SER A 9 -15.60 -36.61 -18.21
C SER A 9 -16.41 -35.55 -17.41
N HIS A 10 -16.67 -35.78 -16.13
CA HIS A 10 -17.44 -34.83 -15.30
C HIS A 10 -16.63 -33.71 -14.67
N VAL A 11 -15.35 -33.92 -14.44
CA VAL A 11 -14.47 -32.89 -13.85
C VAL A 11 -14.01 -31.88 -14.91
N THR A 12 -13.79 -32.34 -16.13
CA THR A 12 -13.38 -31.47 -17.26
C THR A 12 -14.55 -30.60 -17.77
N ARG A 13 -15.79 -31.13 -17.74
CA ARG A 13 -16.98 -30.34 -18.12
C ARG A 13 -17.38 -29.26 -17.11
N ARG A 14 -17.07 -29.40 -15.81
CA ARG A 14 -17.30 -28.34 -14.83
C ARG A 14 -16.26 -27.20 -14.91
N ARG A 15 -15.00 -27.48 -15.28
CA ARG A 15 -14.00 -26.43 -15.48
C ARG A 15 -14.26 -25.57 -16.71
N ASN A 16 -14.72 -26.16 -17.80
CA ASN A 16 -15.07 -25.39 -19.01
C ASN A 16 -16.37 -24.58 -18.87
N ARG A 17 -17.35 -25.03 -18.04
CA ARG A 17 -18.54 -24.22 -17.77
C ARG A 17 -18.28 -22.93 -17.02
N ASN A 18 -17.34 -22.92 -16.07
CA ASN A 18 -17.01 -21.70 -15.33
C ASN A 18 -16.18 -20.71 -16.16
N ALA A 19 -15.36 -21.16 -17.09
CA ALA A 19 -14.66 -20.27 -18.02
C ALA A 19 -15.63 -19.62 -19.02
N ASN A 20 -16.57 -20.39 -19.58
CA ASN A 20 -17.56 -19.88 -20.53
C ASN A 20 -18.56 -18.90 -19.90
N ILE A 21 -18.91 -19.04 -18.62
CA ILE A 21 -19.83 -18.13 -17.93
C ILE A 21 -19.19 -16.74 -17.74
N VAL A 22 -17.90 -16.64 -17.50
CA VAL A 22 -17.20 -15.35 -17.38
C VAL A 22 -17.18 -14.61 -18.73
N THR A 23 -16.97 -15.32 -19.81
CA THR A 23 -16.91 -14.77 -21.16
C THR A 23 -18.31 -14.39 -21.69
N GLU A 24 -19.31 -15.17 -21.38
CA GLU A 24 -20.70 -14.91 -21.83
C GLU A 24 -21.32 -13.68 -21.15
N VAL A 25 -20.99 -13.44 -19.87
CA VAL A 25 -21.46 -12.25 -19.12
C VAL A 25 -20.75 -10.97 -19.57
N LEU A 26 -19.49 -11.05 -19.96
CA LEU A 26 -18.76 -9.90 -20.49
C LEU A 26 -19.21 -9.52 -21.92
N ASN A 27 -19.60 -10.51 -22.75
CA ASN A 27 -20.06 -10.26 -24.12
C ASN A 27 -21.52 -9.80 -24.18
N GLN A 28 -22.39 -10.19 -23.23
CA GLN A 28 -23.75 -9.67 -23.15
C GLN A 28 -23.81 -8.20 -22.74
N SER A 29 -22.77 -7.68 -22.04
CA SER A 29 -22.61 -6.27 -21.73
C SER A 29 -22.36 -5.39 -22.97
N ALA A 30 -21.78 -5.96 -24.04
CA ALA A 30 -21.49 -5.23 -25.29
C ALA A 30 -22.72 -5.07 -26.21
N ALA A 31 -23.82 -5.82 -25.97
CA ALA A 31 -25.00 -5.85 -26.82
C ALA A 31 -26.21 -5.08 -26.25
N MET A 32 -26.13 -4.58 -25.01
CA MET A 32 -27.24 -3.80 -24.43
C MET A 32 -26.98 -2.31 -24.63
N THR A 33 -27.78 -1.72 -25.45
CA THR A 33 -27.92 -0.30 -25.78
C THR A 33 -27.88 0.59 -24.56
N SER A 34 -27.01 1.60 -24.68
CA SER A 34 -26.91 2.82 -23.91
C SER A 34 -28.19 3.28 -23.22
N THR A 35 -28.34 3.03 -21.96
CA THR A 35 -28.92 4.03 -21.06
C THR A 35 -27.73 4.75 -20.44
N ASP A 36 -27.64 6.05 -20.70
CA ASP A 36 -26.72 7.01 -20.09
C ASP A 36 -26.89 7.02 -18.56
N THR A 37 -26.34 6.00 -17.91
CA THR A 37 -25.94 6.09 -16.50
C THR A 37 -24.45 6.33 -16.49
N ALA A 38 -24.04 7.46 -17.09
CA ALA A 38 -22.78 8.07 -16.75
C ALA A 38 -22.80 8.19 -15.22
N MET A 39 -21.89 7.50 -14.52
CA MET A 39 -21.47 7.97 -13.21
C MET A 39 -20.99 9.41 -13.41
N LYS A 40 -21.88 10.34 -13.18
CA LYS A 40 -21.46 11.65 -12.76
C LYS A 40 -20.78 11.39 -11.44
N ALA A 41 -19.55 11.89 -11.23
CA ALA A 41 -18.99 12.21 -9.92
C ALA A 41 -19.96 13.26 -9.35
N ASP A 42 -21.12 12.76 -8.86
CA ASP A 42 -22.34 13.55 -8.76
C ASP A 42 -22.27 14.42 -7.53
N GLY A 43 -22.02 15.69 -7.78
CA GLY A 43 -22.22 16.78 -6.85
C GLY A 43 -20.95 17.33 -6.19
N LEU A 44 -19.79 16.67 -6.25
CA LEU A 44 -18.55 17.23 -5.77
C LEU A 44 -17.81 17.91 -6.92
N GLU A 45 -17.70 19.23 -6.85
CA GLU A 45 -16.99 20.00 -7.85
C GLU A 45 -15.51 19.62 -7.90
N GLN A 46 -14.93 19.64 -9.09
CA GLN A 46 -13.49 19.56 -9.30
C GLN A 46 -12.79 20.67 -8.52
N ILE A 47 -11.82 20.29 -7.67
CA ILE A 47 -11.01 21.25 -6.94
C ILE A 47 -9.96 21.80 -7.89
N ARG A 48 -10.18 23.02 -8.36
CA ARG A 48 -9.28 23.70 -9.28
C ARG A 48 -8.06 24.24 -8.56
N LYS A 49 -6.90 24.05 -9.14
CA LYS A 49 -5.62 24.58 -8.65
C LYS A 49 -5.34 25.93 -9.26
N ARG A 50 -4.96 26.91 -8.41
CA ARG A 50 -4.45 28.19 -8.87
C ARG A 50 -2.95 28.11 -9.09
N SER A 51 -2.39 28.91 -9.98
CA SER A 51 -0.95 28.90 -10.28
C SER A 51 -0.06 29.12 -9.05
N GLU A 52 -0.55 29.87 -8.07
CA GLU A 52 0.13 30.10 -6.79
C GLU A 52 0.22 28.84 -5.92
N ASP A 53 -0.77 27.92 -6.02
CA ASP A 53 -0.82 26.68 -5.23
C ASP A 53 0.30 25.68 -5.63
N PHE A 54 0.90 25.85 -6.81
CA PHE A 54 1.91 24.93 -7.34
C PHE A 54 3.10 25.63 -8.02
N ALA A 55 3.34 26.89 -7.73
CA ALA A 55 4.44 27.67 -8.37
C ALA A 55 5.81 27.00 -8.25
N GLY A 56 6.04 26.25 -7.17
CA GLY A 56 7.26 25.48 -6.92
C GLY A 56 7.24 24.04 -7.38
N ALA A 57 6.12 23.51 -7.91
CA ALA A 57 5.96 22.08 -8.19
C ALA A 57 7.04 21.54 -9.16
N ASN A 58 7.56 20.33 -8.86
CA ASN A 58 8.50 19.62 -9.72
C ASN A 58 7.89 19.25 -11.08
N LEU A 59 6.58 18.95 -11.11
CA LEU A 59 5.82 18.68 -12.32
C LEU A 59 4.78 19.79 -12.50
N ARG A 60 5.06 20.79 -13.35
CA ARG A 60 4.17 21.92 -13.63
C ARG A 60 3.27 21.68 -14.83
N ASP A 61 3.80 21.08 -15.89
CA ASP A 61 3.06 20.67 -17.08
C ASP A 61 3.16 19.16 -17.25
N TYR A 62 2.06 18.49 -16.95
CA TYR A 62 1.98 17.04 -17.03
C TYR A 62 2.21 16.52 -18.46
N ASN A 63 1.59 17.17 -19.46
CA ASN A 63 1.62 16.65 -20.83
C ASN A 63 3.03 16.81 -21.45
N GLU A 64 3.69 17.92 -21.19
CA GLU A 64 5.06 18.14 -21.62
C GLU A 64 6.01 17.16 -20.92
N TYR A 65 5.89 17.02 -19.59
CA TYR A 65 6.75 16.14 -18.81
C TYR A 65 6.56 14.68 -19.22
N ALA A 66 5.31 14.21 -19.41
CA ALA A 66 5.01 12.85 -19.82
C ALA A 66 5.55 12.52 -21.22
N ARG A 67 5.60 13.50 -22.11
CA ARG A 67 6.15 13.35 -23.49
C ARG A 67 7.67 13.25 -23.50
N THR A 68 8.36 13.91 -22.58
CA THR A 68 9.83 14.00 -22.56
C THR A 68 10.49 13.04 -21.57
N PHE A 69 9.72 12.46 -20.66
CA PHE A 69 10.22 11.58 -19.62
C PHE A 69 10.83 10.28 -20.17
N SER A 70 11.94 9.86 -19.55
CA SER A 70 12.48 8.52 -19.72
C SER A 70 13.05 7.97 -18.41
N TRP A 71 12.96 6.66 -18.23
CA TRP A 71 13.57 5.99 -17.08
C TRP A 71 15.10 6.12 -17.05
N THR A 72 15.74 6.28 -18.22
CA THR A 72 17.17 6.57 -18.31
C THR A 72 17.53 7.91 -17.69
N GLN A 73 16.72 8.95 -17.94
CA GLN A 73 16.91 10.25 -17.29
C GLN A 73 16.66 10.17 -15.79
N ALA A 74 15.62 9.43 -15.34
CA ALA A 74 15.38 9.20 -13.93
C ALA A 74 16.55 8.45 -13.26
N ARG A 75 17.13 7.45 -13.94
CA ARG A 75 18.32 6.72 -13.46
C ARG A 75 19.54 7.64 -13.32
N ALA A 76 19.70 8.61 -14.20
CA ALA A 76 20.80 9.57 -14.17
C ALA A 76 20.74 10.57 -13.00
N LEU A 77 19.64 10.61 -12.24
CA LEU A 77 19.54 11.37 -10.98
C LEU A 77 20.23 10.67 -9.81
N LEU A 78 20.68 9.44 -9.99
CA LEU A 78 21.34 8.61 -8.98
C LEU A 78 22.80 8.42 -9.35
N ASP A 79 23.66 8.29 -8.32
CA ASP A 79 25.11 8.19 -8.52
C ASP A 79 25.52 6.82 -9.10
N GLY A 80 24.91 5.74 -8.58
CA GLY A 80 25.30 4.38 -8.89
C GLY A 80 26.55 3.92 -8.16
N LEU A 81 26.91 2.67 -8.38
CA LEU A 81 28.18 2.07 -7.98
C LEU A 81 29.06 1.84 -9.21
N PRO A 82 30.38 1.65 -9.03
CA PRO A 82 31.29 1.35 -10.15
C PRO A 82 30.80 0.20 -11.04
N GLY A 83 31.16 0.23 -12.32
CA GLY A 83 30.80 -0.84 -13.27
C GLY A 83 29.31 -0.97 -13.57
N GLY A 84 28.52 0.09 -13.39
CA GLY A 84 27.07 0.09 -13.62
C GLY A 84 26.26 -0.48 -12.46
N GLY A 85 26.89 -0.70 -11.32
CA GLY A 85 26.22 -1.17 -10.10
C GLY A 85 25.21 -0.18 -9.54
N LEU A 86 24.34 -0.67 -8.66
CA LEU A 86 23.32 0.13 -7.99
C LEU A 86 22.98 -0.49 -6.64
N ASN A 87 22.94 0.33 -5.58
CA ASN A 87 22.57 -0.12 -4.25
C ASN A 87 21.60 0.87 -3.60
N ILE A 88 20.45 0.38 -3.16
CA ILE A 88 19.40 1.23 -2.56
C ILE A 88 19.94 2.03 -1.37
N ALA A 89 20.70 1.40 -0.45
CA ALA A 89 21.18 2.09 0.75
C ALA A 89 22.28 3.11 0.42
N TYR A 90 23.14 2.82 -0.55
CA TYR A 90 24.11 3.79 -1.04
C TYR A 90 23.41 5.05 -1.57
N GLU A 91 22.39 4.86 -2.41
CA GLU A 91 21.61 5.98 -2.97
C GLU A 91 20.80 6.72 -1.90
N ALA A 92 20.33 6.00 -0.88
CA ALA A 92 19.54 6.58 0.19
C ALA A 92 20.38 7.42 1.17
N VAL A 93 21.64 7.05 1.43
CA VAL A 93 22.39 7.66 2.51
C VAL A 93 23.80 8.08 2.07
N ASP A 94 24.62 7.16 1.56
CA ASP A 94 26.06 7.40 1.37
C ASP A 94 26.37 8.47 0.34
N ARG A 95 25.62 8.52 -0.76
CA ARG A 95 25.79 9.57 -1.77
C ARG A 95 25.59 10.97 -1.20
N HIS A 96 24.65 11.13 -0.24
CA HIS A 96 24.41 12.43 0.41
C HIS A 96 25.58 12.83 1.31
N VAL A 97 26.15 11.87 2.04
CA VAL A 97 27.37 12.12 2.84
C VAL A 97 28.53 12.51 1.94
N LYS A 98 28.77 11.76 0.85
CA LYS A 98 29.82 12.07 -0.15
C LYS A 98 29.62 13.44 -0.82
N ALA A 99 28.36 13.84 -1.03
CA ALA A 99 28.02 15.15 -1.59
C ALA A 99 28.06 16.31 -0.57
N GLY A 100 28.62 16.10 0.64
CA GLY A 100 28.78 17.13 1.66
C GLY A 100 27.51 17.45 2.46
N ARG A 101 26.44 16.66 2.32
CA ARG A 101 25.18 16.84 3.05
C ARG A 101 25.07 15.97 4.30
N GLY A 102 26.19 15.46 4.81
CA GLY A 102 26.23 14.56 5.96
C GLY A 102 25.65 15.15 7.25
N SER A 103 25.75 16.46 7.48
CA SER A 103 25.22 17.14 8.66
C SER A 103 23.69 17.38 8.61
N LYS A 104 23.05 17.20 7.46
CA LYS A 104 21.60 17.38 7.33
C LYS A 104 20.86 16.30 8.12
N LEU A 105 19.76 16.69 8.80
CA LEU A 105 18.87 15.77 9.48
C LEU A 105 18.21 14.84 8.43
N ALA A 106 18.41 13.54 8.60
CA ALA A 106 17.80 12.51 7.75
C ALA A 106 16.53 11.94 8.40
N LEU A 107 16.59 11.67 9.69
CA LEU A 107 15.53 11.02 10.43
C LEU A 107 15.42 11.60 11.84
N ARG A 108 14.21 12.02 12.22
CA ARG A 108 13.83 12.33 13.60
C ARG A 108 12.83 11.31 14.09
N TRP A 109 13.21 10.59 15.12
CA TRP A 109 12.32 9.66 15.79
C TRP A 109 11.76 10.32 17.06
N ILE A 110 10.46 10.12 17.29
CA ILE A 110 9.70 10.62 18.44
C ILE A 110 9.15 9.42 19.19
N GLY A 111 9.58 9.27 20.44
CA GLY A 111 9.15 8.22 21.34
C GLY A 111 7.69 8.40 21.81
N ARG A 112 7.15 7.36 22.43
CA ARG A 112 5.81 7.43 23.06
C ARG A 112 5.76 8.44 24.21
N ASP A 113 6.90 8.69 24.83
CA ASP A 113 7.13 9.64 25.92
C ASP A 113 7.59 11.03 25.42
N ASP A 114 7.42 11.29 24.13
CA ASP A 114 7.86 12.51 23.44
C ASP A 114 9.40 12.72 23.42
N SER A 115 10.18 11.72 23.81
CA SER A 115 11.65 11.76 23.64
C SER A 115 12.03 11.82 22.16
N ILE A 116 13.10 12.55 21.83
CA ILE A 116 13.55 12.73 20.45
C ILE A 116 14.94 12.11 20.26
N ARG A 117 15.09 11.36 19.17
CA ARG A 117 16.38 10.87 18.67
C ARG A 117 16.57 11.32 17.23
N ASP A 118 17.62 12.11 17.00
CA ASP A 118 17.94 12.66 15.68
C ASP A 118 19.11 11.90 15.04
N PHE A 119 18.95 11.60 13.76
CA PHE A 119 20.00 11.02 12.93
C PHE A 119 20.24 11.92 11.72
N THR A 120 21.44 12.48 11.61
CA THR A 120 21.88 13.12 10.36
C THR A 120 22.18 12.05 9.31
N TYR A 121 22.34 12.43 8.04
CA TYR A 121 22.76 11.50 7.01
C TYR A 121 24.09 10.81 7.36
N ALA A 122 25.03 11.53 7.97
CA ALA A 122 26.30 10.96 8.41
C ALA A 122 26.11 9.93 9.54
N THR A 123 25.38 10.29 10.62
CA THR A 123 25.18 9.38 11.75
C THR A 123 24.31 8.19 11.39
N LEU A 124 23.34 8.36 10.49
CA LEU A 124 22.53 7.25 9.96
C LEU A 124 23.38 6.31 9.10
N SER A 125 24.28 6.86 8.25
CA SER A 125 25.23 6.06 7.48
C SER A 125 26.15 5.24 8.38
N GLN A 126 26.74 5.88 9.42
CA GLN A 126 27.61 5.20 10.39
C GLN A 126 26.87 4.07 11.13
N ALA A 127 25.64 4.32 11.58
CA ALA A 127 24.83 3.29 12.24
C ALA A 127 24.51 2.11 11.29
N ALA A 128 24.16 2.39 10.04
CA ALA A 128 23.95 1.38 9.02
C ALA A 128 25.23 0.59 8.70
N ASN A 129 26.39 1.26 8.67
CA ASN A 129 27.70 0.63 8.48
C ASN A 129 28.03 -0.35 9.62
N ARG A 130 27.77 0.06 10.88
CA ARG A 130 27.97 -0.83 12.04
C ARG A 130 27.11 -2.09 11.90
N PHE A 131 25.84 -1.96 11.52
CA PHE A 131 24.99 -3.12 11.33
C PHE A 131 25.42 -3.99 10.14
N ALA A 132 25.84 -3.41 9.03
CA ALA A 132 26.39 -4.15 7.89
C ALA A 132 27.64 -4.95 8.30
N ASN A 133 28.55 -4.36 9.10
CA ASN A 133 29.69 -5.07 9.68
C ASN A 133 29.27 -6.24 10.59
N VAL A 134 28.25 -6.04 11.44
CA VAL A 134 27.69 -7.10 12.29
C VAL A 134 27.18 -8.27 11.46
N LEU A 135 26.46 -8.00 10.35
CA LEU A 135 25.99 -9.03 9.43
C LEU A 135 27.15 -9.79 8.77
N ALA A 136 28.13 -9.04 8.22
CA ALA A 136 29.29 -9.63 7.55
C ALA A 136 30.13 -10.52 8.49
N GLN A 137 30.38 -10.06 9.73
CA GLN A 137 31.09 -10.82 10.77
C GLN A 137 30.39 -12.12 11.16
N ARG A 138 29.07 -12.19 10.95
CA ARG A 138 28.22 -13.38 11.20
C ARG A 138 28.05 -14.26 9.97
N GLY A 139 28.75 -13.97 8.88
CA GLY A 139 28.69 -14.75 7.65
C GLY A 139 27.45 -14.51 6.82
N ILE A 140 26.62 -13.52 7.15
CA ILE A 140 25.50 -13.07 6.31
C ILE A 140 26.08 -12.30 5.12
N LYS A 141 25.70 -12.69 3.93
CA LYS A 141 26.28 -12.20 2.68
C LYS A 141 25.23 -11.79 1.67
N LYS A 142 25.69 -11.24 0.54
CA LYS A 142 24.85 -10.86 -0.60
C LYS A 142 23.83 -11.95 -0.95
N GLY A 143 22.57 -11.57 -1.04
CA GLY A 143 21.44 -12.44 -1.36
C GLY A 143 20.82 -13.19 -0.18
N ASP A 144 21.45 -13.19 1.02
CA ASP A 144 20.83 -13.72 2.22
C ASP A 144 19.67 -12.84 2.68
N ARG A 145 18.59 -13.43 3.22
CA ARG A 145 17.41 -12.68 3.66
C ARG A 145 17.51 -12.35 5.14
N VAL A 146 17.42 -11.05 5.43
CA VAL A 146 17.34 -10.50 6.78
C VAL A 146 15.92 -10.01 7.01
N SER A 147 15.20 -10.71 7.87
CA SER A 147 13.84 -10.32 8.25
C SER A 147 13.85 -9.32 9.40
N SER A 148 12.88 -8.43 9.41
CA SER A 148 12.63 -7.49 10.51
C SER A 148 11.22 -7.66 11.06
N LEU A 149 11.10 -7.78 12.38
CA LEU A 149 9.83 -7.81 13.11
C LEU A 149 9.91 -6.73 14.21
N LEU A 150 9.79 -5.49 13.81
CA LEU A 150 9.92 -4.31 14.68
C LEU A 150 8.77 -3.34 14.42
N GLY A 151 8.41 -2.57 15.43
CA GLY A 151 7.60 -1.36 15.26
C GLY A 151 8.43 -0.21 14.68
N ARG A 152 7.90 1.01 14.78
CA ARG A 152 8.58 2.24 14.33
C ARG A 152 9.70 2.63 15.30
N ALA A 153 10.80 1.89 15.28
CA ALA A 153 12.01 2.13 16.07
C ALA A 153 13.20 2.46 15.15
N PRO A 154 14.16 3.27 15.58
CA PRO A 154 15.33 3.61 14.76
C PRO A 154 16.09 2.39 14.24
N GLU A 155 16.12 1.33 15.03
CA GLU A 155 16.81 0.07 14.73
C GLU A 155 16.23 -0.62 13.49
N LEU A 156 14.95 -0.39 13.16
CA LEU A 156 14.35 -0.90 11.91
C LEU A 156 14.96 -0.21 10.68
N TYR A 157 15.09 1.11 10.71
CA TYR A 157 15.65 1.92 9.61
C TYR A 157 17.13 1.63 9.42
N ILE A 158 17.87 1.55 10.52
CA ILE A 158 19.29 1.16 10.54
C ILE A 158 19.45 -0.26 10.00
N GLY A 159 18.60 -1.18 10.46
CA GLY A 159 18.58 -2.57 10.01
C GLY A 159 18.30 -2.73 8.52
N ALA A 160 17.33 -1.98 8.00
CA ALA A 160 17.03 -1.98 6.57
C ALA A 160 18.22 -1.50 5.74
N LEU A 161 18.79 -0.35 6.10
CA LEU A 161 19.92 0.25 5.38
C LEU A 161 21.19 -0.61 5.48
N GLY A 162 21.52 -1.12 6.66
CA GLY A 162 22.70 -1.97 6.85
C GLY A 162 22.56 -3.32 6.12
N THR A 163 21.35 -3.91 6.08
CA THR A 163 21.07 -5.10 5.28
C THR A 163 21.35 -4.85 3.81
N LEU A 164 20.83 -3.75 3.27
CA LEU A 164 21.01 -3.40 1.85
C LEU A 164 22.46 -3.03 1.52
N LYS A 165 23.21 -2.37 2.44
CA LYS A 165 24.65 -2.13 2.28
C LYS A 165 25.45 -3.41 2.20
N ASN A 166 25.09 -4.42 3.00
CA ASN A 166 25.69 -5.75 2.96
C ASN A 166 25.31 -6.56 1.70
N GLY A 167 24.50 -6.00 0.80
CA GLY A 167 23.98 -6.71 -0.38
C GLY A 167 22.96 -7.80 -0.04
N SER A 168 22.54 -7.89 1.21
CA SER A 168 21.51 -8.82 1.68
C SER A 168 20.12 -8.28 1.37
N VAL A 169 19.13 -9.19 1.36
CA VAL A 169 17.74 -8.85 1.03
C VAL A 169 16.99 -8.48 2.29
N PHE A 170 16.41 -7.29 2.33
CA PHE A 170 15.57 -6.85 3.43
C PHE A 170 14.13 -7.37 3.27
N SER A 171 13.62 -8.06 4.32
CA SER A 171 12.27 -8.64 4.35
C SER A 171 11.52 -8.19 5.61
N PRO A 172 10.85 -7.03 5.57
CA PRO A 172 10.12 -6.53 6.71
C PRO A 172 8.83 -7.31 6.92
N MET A 173 8.45 -7.44 8.20
CA MET A 173 7.18 -8.03 8.62
C MET A 173 6.43 -7.04 9.49
N PHE A 174 5.12 -7.00 9.31
CA PHE A 174 4.25 -6.17 10.12
C PHE A 174 4.35 -6.57 11.60
N SER A 175 4.67 -5.60 12.47
CA SER A 175 4.95 -5.83 13.89
C SER A 175 3.80 -6.48 14.65
N ALA A 176 2.60 -6.29 14.19
CA ALA A 176 1.39 -6.81 14.80
C ALA A 176 1.01 -8.24 14.35
N PHE A 177 1.72 -8.87 13.40
CA PHE A 177 1.45 -10.26 13.05
C PHE A 177 1.55 -11.20 14.26
N GLY A 178 0.67 -12.21 14.30
CA GLY A 178 0.77 -13.34 15.23
C GLY A 178 1.86 -14.35 14.80
N PRO A 179 2.08 -15.41 15.58
CA PRO A 179 3.14 -16.40 15.31
C PRO A 179 3.05 -17.09 13.95
N GLU A 180 1.87 -17.56 13.54
CA GLU A 180 1.68 -18.30 12.28
C GLU A 180 2.02 -17.48 11.03
N PRO A 181 1.52 -16.23 10.85
CA PRO A 181 1.93 -15.38 9.74
C PRO A 181 3.42 -15.09 9.67
N ILE A 182 4.08 -14.95 10.82
CA ILE A 182 5.52 -14.73 10.90
C ILE A 182 6.27 -15.99 10.44
N LYS A 183 5.90 -17.16 11.02
CA LYS A 183 6.47 -18.44 10.65
C LYS A 183 6.36 -18.70 9.14
N ALA A 184 5.16 -18.53 8.57
CA ALA A 184 4.93 -18.74 7.14
C ALA A 184 5.85 -17.89 6.27
N ARG A 185 5.98 -16.58 6.59
CA ARG A 185 6.81 -15.63 5.82
C ARG A 185 8.30 -15.93 5.95
N MET A 186 8.76 -16.20 7.15
CA MET A 186 10.17 -16.55 7.38
C MET A 186 10.56 -17.86 6.71
N THR A 187 9.65 -18.86 6.71
CA THR A 187 9.87 -20.15 6.03
C THR A 187 9.91 -19.96 4.51
N ILE A 188 8.90 -19.29 3.92
CA ILE A 188 8.85 -19.04 2.47
C ILE A 188 10.06 -18.17 2.05
N GLY A 189 10.37 -17.12 2.82
CA GLY A 189 11.51 -16.24 2.56
C GLY A 189 12.86 -16.89 2.82
N ASN A 190 12.91 -18.06 3.46
CA ASN A 190 14.15 -18.73 3.86
C ASN A 190 15.08 -17.75 4.60
N SER A 191 14.55 -17.08 5.65
CA SER A 191 15.24 -16.02 6.38
C SER A 191 16.47 -16.54 7.12
N SER A 192 17.64 -15.94 6.90
CA SER A 192 18.90 -16.30 7.55
C SER A 192 19.10 -15.55 8.88
N ALA A 193 18.57 -14.34 8.96
CA ALA A 193 18.64 -13.50 10.16
C ALA A 193 17.29 -12.83 10.46
N LEU A 194 17.09 -12.48 11.74
CA LEU A 194 15.93 -11.75 12.24
C LEU A 194 16.38 -10.62 13.14
N ILE A 195 15.83 -9.41 12.93
CA ILE A 195 15.93 -8.26 13.83
C ILE A 195 14.59 -8.09 14.52
N THR A 196 14.57 -8.10 15.87
CA THR A 196 13.32 -8.01 16.63
C THR A 196 13.56 -7.53 18.06
N THR A 197 12.49 -7.20 18.81
CA THR A 197 12.59 -7.00 20.26
C THR A 197 12.59 -8.35 20.98
N GLU A 198 13.15 -8.40 22.19
CA GLU A 198 13.08 -9.62 23.01
C GLU A 198 11.63 -10.05 23.28
N ALA A 199 10.75 -9.08 23.54
CA ALA A 199 9.33 -9.34 23.81
C ALA A 199 8.62 -9.98 22.61
N PHE A 200 8.91 -9.52 21.37
CA PHE A 200 8.35 -10.14 20.17
C PHE A 200 8.97 -11.50 19.90
N TYR A 201 10.27 -11.65 20.10
CA TYR A 201 10.95 -12.92 19.92
C TYR A 201 10.31 -14.00 20.80
N ARG A 202 10.27 -13.77 22.12
CA ARG A 202 9.72 -14.74 23.09
C ARG A 202 8.28 -15.15 22.77
N ARG A 203 7.44 -14.16 22.48
CA ARG A 203 6.00 -14.40 22.26
C ARG A 203 5.67 -14.97 20.89
N LYS A 204 6.42 -14.61 19.82
CA LYS A 204 5.99 -14.83 18.45
C LYS A 204 6.92 -15.72 17.63
N VAL A 205 8.18 -15.91 18.04
CA VAL A 205 9.20 -16.61 17.24
C VAL A 205 9.82 -17.79 18.00
N GLU A 206 10.19 -17.61 19.25
CA GLU A 206 10.86 -18.63 20.07
C GLU A 206 10.10 -19.97 20.08
N PRO A 207 8.75 -20.03 20.19
CA PRO A 207 8.02 -21.31 20.13
C PRO A 207 8.25 -22.12 18.84
N TRP A 208 8.58 -21.44 17.75
CA TRP A 208 8.77 -22.04 16.42
C TRP A 208 10.24 -22.05 15.98
N ARG A 209 11.16 -21.61 16.85
CA ARG A 209 12.57 -21.42 16.49
C ARG A 209 13.21 -22.66 15.88
N LYS A 210 12.86 -23.86 16.40
CA LYS A 210 13.39 -25.14 15.92
C LYS A 210 12.91 -25.51 14.50
N GLU A 211 11.76 -24.99 14.09
CA GLU A 211 11.17 -25.24 12.78
C GLU A 211 11.69 -24.26 11.71
N LEU A 212 12.27 -23.15 12.15
CA LEU A 212 12.90 -22.15 11.28
C LEU A 212 14.36 -22.53 11.00
N THR A 213 14.56 -23.59 10.22
CA THR A 213 15.88 -24.20 9.99
C THR A 213 16.88 -23.29 9.28
N SER A 214 16.41 -22.33 8.47
CA SER A 214 17.24 -21.33 7.81
C SER A 214 17.71 -20.20 8.73
N LEU A 215 17.00 -19.94 9.84
CA LEU A 215 17.29 -18.84 10.74
C LEU A 215 18.54 -19.15 11.56
N GLN A 216 19.62 -18.47 11.27
CA GLN A 216 20.92 -18.65 11.95
C GLN A 216 21.08 -17.65 13.10
N HIS A 217 20.74 -16.37 12.88
CA HIS A 217 20.99 -15.28 13.80
C HIS A 217 19.71 -14.54 14.17
N VAL A 218 19.58 -14.23 15.46
CA VAL A 218 18.49 -13.39 15.98
C VAL A 218 19.12 -12.20 16.72
N PHE A 219 18.89 -11.00 16.22
CA PHE A 219 19.36 -9.75 16.80
C PHE A 219 18.23 -9.11 17.60
N LEU A 220 18.46 -8.87 18.88
CA LEU A 220 17.48 -8.26 19.78
C LEU A 220 17.82 -6.78 20.00
N THR A 221 16.85 -5.90 19.80
CA THR A 221 17.02 -4.44 19.98
C THR A 221 16.85 -4.00 21.43
N GLU A 222 16.17 -4.79 22.23
CA GLU A 222 15.90 -4.55 23.65
C GLU A 222 16.19 -5.84 24.38
N CYS A 223 17.32 -5.90 25.08
CA CYS A 223 17.73 -7.10 25.81
C CYS A 223 17.49 -6.93 27.32
N SER A 224 16.88 -7.93 27.94
CA SER A 224 16.85 -8.09 29.39
C SER A 224 18.22 -8.54 29.93
N ALA A 225 18.37 -8.57 31.25
CA ALA A 225 19.57 -9.12 31.89
C ALA A 225 19.79 -10.63 31.57
N ASN A 226 18.74 -11.35 31.21
CA ASN A 226 18.77 -12.77 30.85
C ASN A 226 18.09 -12.99 29.49
N PRO A 227 18.74 -12.63 28.37
CA PRO A 227 18.18 -12.80 27.05
C PRO A 227 18.03 -14.30 26.68
N PRO A 228 17.12 -14.65 25.77
CA PRO A 228 16.97 -16.01 25.29
C PRO A 228 18.30 -16.57 24.74
N PRO A 229 18.58 -17.87 24.93
CA PRO A 229 19.81 -18.47 24.41
C PRO A 229 19.88 -18.37 22.89
N ASN A 230 21.10 -18.30 22.36
CA ASN A 230 21.39 -18.15 20.92
C ASN A 230 20.76 -16.89 20.27
N THR A 231 20.61 -15.83 21.03
CA THR A 231 20.27 -14.48 20.54
C THR A 231 21.45 -13.54 20.75
N ILE A 232 21.43 -12.40 20.05
CA ILE A 232 22.52 -11.44 20.02
C ILE A 232 21.95 -10.09 20.45
N ASP A 233 22.55 -9.45 21.44
CA ASP A 233 22.27 -8.06 21.76
C ASP A 233 22.76 -7.17 20.62
N LEU A 234 21.84 -6.53 19.91
CA LEU A 234 22.16 -5.71 18.75
C LEU A 234 22.94 -4.46 19.15
N ALA A 235 22.60 -3.82 20.25
CA ALA A 235 23.27 -2.61 20.72
C ALA A 235 24.74 -2.91 21.09
N ALA A 236 24.98 -3.99 21.82
CA ALA A 236 26.32 -4.43 22.19
C ALA A 236 27.15 -4.84 20.96
N ALA A 237 26.55 -5.56 20.00
CA ALA A 237 27.22 -5.97 18.77
C ALA A 237 27.59 -4.74 17.89
N MET A 238 26.69 -3.78 17.76
CA MET A 238 26.95 -2.55 16.99
C MET A 238 27.98 -1.65 17.65
N ALA A 239 28.02 -1.59 18.99
CA ALA A 239 29.02 -0.79 19.72
C ALA A 239 30.47 -1.25 19.43
N GLN A 240 30.66 -2.55 19.16
CA GLN A 240 31.96 -3.14 18.85
C GLN A 240 32.31 -3.10 17.36
N ALA A 241 31.33 -2.84 16.49
CA ALA A 241 31.51 -2.85 15.05
C ALA A 241 32.05 -1.51 14.53
N SER A 242 32.86 -1.55 13.47
CA SER A 242 33.33 -0.36 12.76
C SER A 242 32.17 0.45 12.19
N ASP A 243 32.26 1.78 12.25
CA ASP A 243 31.33 2.70 11.59
C ASP A 243 31.69 3.01 10.13
N PHE A 244 32.72 2.35 9.62
CA PHE A 244 33.07 2.30 8.19
C PHE A 244 32.72 0.93 7.62
N PHE A 245 32.04 0.94 6.48
CA PHE A 245 31.71 -0.26 5.70
C PHE A 245 31.69 0.12 4.22
N GLU A 246 32.43 -0.61 3.40
CA GLU A 246 32.33 -0.47 1.95
C GLU A 246 31.08 -1.19 1.47
N THR A 247 30.13 -0.44 0.90
CA THR A 247 28.89 -0.99 0.40
C THR A 247 29.17 -2.10 -0.63
N VAL A 248 28.62 -3.28 -0.39
CA VAL A 248 28.82 -4.44 -1.26
C VAL A 248 28.36 -4.12 -2.67
N GLN A 249 29.19 -4.51 -3.65
CA GLN A 249 28.87 -4.32 -5.07
C GLN A 249 27.63 -5.12 -5.43
N THR A 250 26.55 -4.41 -5.76
CA THR A 250 25.28 -4.96 -6.26
C THR A 250 24.99 -4.43 -7.66
N MET A 251 24.35 -5.26 -8.46
CA MET A 251 23.85 -4.88 -9.77
C MET A 251 22.37 -4.45 -9.68
N PRO A 252 21.86 -3.69 -10.65
CA PRO A 252 20.46 -3.27 -10.67
C PRO A 252 19.46 -4.41 -10.46
N GLU A 253 19.68 -5.57 -11.06
CA GLU A 253 18.81 -6.75 -10.98
C GLU A 253 19.07 -7.67 -9.77
N ASP A 254 20.03 -7.35 -8.90
CA ASP A 254 20.21 -8.11 -7.66
C ASP A 254 19.00 -7.89 -6.74
N MET A 255 18.51 -8.97 -6.15
CA MET A 255 17.38 -8.92 -5.21
C MET A 255 17.73 -8.06 -3.99
N ALA A 256 16.86 -7.12 -3.67
CA ALA A 256 17.05 -6.16 -2.57
C ALA A 256 15.95 -6.25 -1.50
N LEU A 257 14.70 -6.40 -1.92
CA LEU A 257 13.54 -6.39 -1.03
C LEU A 257 12.65 -7.62 -1.28
N LEU A 258 12.09 -8.15 -0.19
CA LEU A 258 11.10 -9.22 -0.24
C LEU A 258 9.87 -8.81 0.57
N HIS A 259 8.80 -8.45 -0.11
CA HIS A 259 7.54 -8.06 0.51
C HIS A 259 6.48 -9.14 0.35
N PHE A 260 5.79 -9.45 1.43
CA PHE A 260 4.73 -10.45 1.41
C PHE A 260 3.35 -9.81 1.32
N THR A 261 2.55 -10.26 0.36
CA THR A 261 1.14 -9.90 0.24
C THR A 261 0.23 -11.04 0.71
N SER A 262 -0.97 -10.69 1.19
CA SER A 262 -2.02 -11.67 1.47
C SER A 262 -2.56 -12.19 0.13
N GLY A 263 -2.33 -13.47 -0.16
CA GLY A 263 -2.93 -14.10 -1.34
C GLY A 263 -4.43 -14.34 -1.13
N THR A 264 -5.23 -14.26 -2.20
CA THR A 264 -6.65 -14.69 -2.22
C THR A 264 -6.83 -16.16 -1.81
N THR A 265 -5.75 -16.96 -1.87
CA THR A 265 -5.71 -18.38 -1.49
C THR A 265 -5.31 -18.63 -0.03
N GLY A 266 -5.11 -17.57 0.78
CA GLY A 266 -4.73 -17.68 2.20
C GLY A 266 -3.24 -17.90 2.47
N ARG A 267 -2.39 -18.26 1.45
CA ARG A 267 -0.92 -18.32 1.65
C ARG A 267 -0.28 -16.99 1.23
N PRO A 268 0.65 -16.43 2.04
CA PRO A 268 1.37 -15.23 1.66
C PRO A 268 2.23 -15.47 0.42
N LYS A 269 2.31 -14.45 -0.45
CA LYS A 269 3.16 -14.44 -1.65
C LYS A 269 4.31 -13.48 -1.43
N GLY A 270 5.53 -13.88 -1.72
CA GLY A 270 6.70 -13.02 -1.63
C GLY A 270 6.98 -12.31 -2.96
N ALA A 271 6.65 -11.03 -3.07
CA ALA A 271 7.02 -10.21 -4.21
C ALA A 271 8.51 -9.83 -4.12
N VAL A 272 9.25 -10.14 -5.15
CA VAL A 272 10.70 -9.90 -5.25
C VAL A 272 10.95 -8.57 -5.94
N HIS A 273 11.63 -7.64 -5.25
CA HIS A 273 12.11 -6.39 -5.83
C HIS A 273 13.64 -6.33 -5.81
N VAL A 274 14.19 -5.62 -6.77
CA VAL A 274 15.63 -5.52 -7.03
C VAL A 274 16.15 -4.12 -6.72
N HIS A 275 17.46 -3.93 -6.70
CA HIS A 275 18.06 -2.63 -6.41
C HIS A 275 17.62 -1.54 -7.39
N GLU A 276 17.26 -1.88 -8.63
CA GLU A 276 16.77 -0.93 -9.62
C GLU A 276 15.49 -0.19 -9.19
N ALA A 277 14.71 -0.77 -8.27
CA ALA A 277 13.51 -0.13 -7.72
C ALA A 277 13.76 1.27 -7.14
N VAL A 278 15.00 1.55 -6.71
CA VAL A 278 15.38 2.88 -6.18
C VAL A 278 15.18 4.01 -7.18
N VAL A 279 15.31 3.72 -8.48
CA VAL A 279 15.07 4.70 -9.55
C VAL A 279 13.62 5.19 -9.51
N ALA A 280 12.69 4.24 -9.42
CA ALA A 280 11.27 4.59 -9.30
C ALA A 280 10.96 5.24 -7.94
N HIS A 281 11.52 4.74 -6.84
CA HIS A 281 11.31 5.37 -5.52
C HIS A 281 11.78 6.82 -5.48
N ASN A 282 12.92 7.13 -6.08
CA ASN A 282 13.44 8.50 -6.16
C ASN A 282 12.52 9.40 -6.98
N ILE A 283 12.23 9.01 -8.22
CA ILE A 283 11.48 9.89 -9.14
C ILE A 283 10.00 10.00 -8.76
N THR A 284 9.37 8.94 -8.22
CA THR A 284 7.97 9.01 -7.77
C THR A 284 7.83 9.88 -6.52
N GLY A 285 8.78 9.85 -5.60
CA GLY A 285 8.83 10.80 -4.49
C GLY A 285 8.93 12.24 -4.99
N LYS A 286 9.81 12.49 -5.96
CA LYS A 286 9.99 13.80 -6.54
C LYS A 286 8.75 14.31 -7.29
N LEU A 287 8.04 13.46 -8.03
CA LEU A 287 6.93 13.89 -8.88
C LEU A 287 5.55 13.74 -8.21
N ALA A 288 5.28 12.59 -7.56
CA ALA A 288 3.97 12.30 -6.98
C ALA A 288 3.80 12.90 -5.56
N LEU A 289 4.87 12.88 -4.76
CA LEU A 289 4.91 13.51 -3.44
C LEU A 289 5.59 14.89 -3.47
N ASP A 290 6.01 15.31 -4.65
CA ASP A 290 6.58 16.62 -4.94
C ASP A 290 7.72 17.01 -3.99
N PHE A 291 8.64 16.10 -3.68
CA PHE A 291 9.72 16.32 -2.72
C PHE A 291 10.71 17.39 -3.17
N HIS A 292 10.98 18.34 -2.26
CA HIS A 292 11.97 19.39 -2.38
C HIS A 292 13.06 19.24 -1.31
N PRO A 293 14.26 19.78 -1.53
CA PRO A 293 15.39 19.58 -0.60
C PRO A 293 15.09 19.92 0.85
N ASP A 294 14.27 20.91 1.13
CA ASP A 294 14.00 21.40 2.48
C ASP A 294 12.74 20.81 3.12
N ASP A 295 12.13 19.81 2.48
CA ASP A 295 10.94 19.18 3.02
C ASP A 295 11.19 18.41 4.30
N VAL A 296 10.19 18.50 5.18
CA VAL A 296 10.00 17.62 6.32
C VAL A 296 8.82 16.69 6.00
N PHE A 297 9.10 15.43 5.88
CA PHE A 297 8.15 14.43 5.42
C PHE A 297 7.72 13.50 6.55
N TRP A 298 6.45 13.23 6.62
CA TRP A 298 5.90 12.24 7.53
C TRP A 298 5.05 11.19 6.82
N CYS A 299 5.56 9.95 6.77
CA CYS A 299 4.81 8.77 6.34
C CYS A 299 4.31 8.02 7.57
N THR A 300 3.01 7.86 7.72
CA THR A 300 2.41 7.18 8.87
C THR A 300 2.22 5.68 8.67
N ALA A 301 2.53 5.15 7.48
CA ALA A 301 2.44 3.72 7.21
C ALA A 301 3.41 2.90 8.08
N ASP A 302 2.98 1.71 8.49
CA ASP A 302 3.86 0.78 9.21
C ASP A 302 4.99 0.30 8.27
N PRO A 303 6.27 0.34 8.73
CA PRO A 303 7.41 -0.05 7.90
C PRO A 303 7.47 -1.56 7.58
N GLY A 304 6.62 -2.38 8.18
CA GLY A 304 6.42 -3.78 7.82
C GLY A 304 5.60 -3.97 6.53
N TRP A 305 4.99 -2.91 6.00
CA TRP A 305 4.33 -2.89 4.70
C TRP A 305 5.21 -2.21 3.66
N ILE A 306 4.97 -2.53 2.38
CA ILE A 306 5.76 -1.95 1.28
C ILE A 306 5.68 -0.41 1.27
N THR A 307 4.56 0.20 1.62
CA THR A 307 4.43 1.66 1.72
C THR A 307 5.42 2.24 2.72
N GLY A 308 5.53 1.63 3.90
CA GLY A 308 6.47 2.05 4.92
C GLY A 308 7.94 1.83 4.50
N THR A 309 8.25 0.83 3.67
CA THR A 309 9.59 0.63 3.14
C THR A 309 9.88 1.57 1.96
N SER A 310 9.01 1.58 0.93
CA SER A 310 9.25 2.38 -0.29
C SER A 310 9.19 3.88 -0.03
N TYR A 311 8.19 4.35 0.72
CA TYR A 311 7.96 5.78 0.98
C TYR A 311 8.21 6.20 2.43
N GLY A 312 8.29 5.27 3.37
CA GLY A 312 8.70 5.56 4.75
C GLY A 312 10.20 5.43 4.98
N ILE A 313 10.98 4.88 4.03
CA ILE A 313 12.44 4.73 4.13
C ILE A 313 13.13 5.20 2.85
N ILE A 314 12.92 4.49 1.73
CA ILE A 314 13.78 4.60 0.54
C ILE A 314 13.56 5.93 -0.19
N SER A 315 12.33 6.25 -0.56
CA SER A 315 12.00 7.41 -1.38
C SER A 315 12.42 8.74 -0.73
N PRO A 316 12.07 9.03 0.55
CA PRO A 316 12.48 10.28 1.17
C PRO A 316 14.01 10.38 1.34
N LEU A 317 14.68 9.30 1.77
CA LEU A 317 16.13 9.30 1.93
C LEU A 317 16.85 9.50 0.60
N THR A 318 16.42 8.85 -0.49
CA THR A 318 17.03 9.05 -1.80
C THR A 318 16.82 10.46 -2.35
N ASN A 319 15.77 11.16 -1.92
CA ASN A 319 15.54 12.57 -2.24
C ASN A 319 16.29 13.53 -1.30
N GLY A 320 16.97 13.01 -0.28
CA GLY A 320 17.78 13.82 0.62
C GLY A 320 16.98 14.71 1.56
N ILE A 321 15.74 14.34 1.91
CA ILE A 321 14.86 15.11 2.79
C ILE A 321 14.86 14.60 4.24
N THR A 322 14.21 15.34 5.14
CA THR A 322 14.08 14.95 6.55
C THR A 322 12.82 14.12 6.76
N MET A 323 12.92 12.98 7.45
CA MET A 323 11.78 12.15 7.81
C MET A 323 11.43 12.29 9.29
N ILE A 324 10.11 12.35 9.58
CA ILE A 324 9.57 12.22 10.94
C ILE A 324 9.03 10.81 11.13
N ILE A 325 9.33 10.23 12.28
CA ILE A 325 8.85 8.90 12.68
C ILE A 325 8.27 9.00 14.08
N ASP A 326 7.00 8.70 14.22
CA ASP A 326 6.32 8.63 15.50
C ASP A 326 6.13 7.18 15.92
N GLN A 327 6.64 6.83 17.11
CA GLN A 327 6.50 5.48 17.67
C GLN A 327 5.10 5.21 18.23
N ALA A 328 4.37 6.26 18.61
CA ALA A 328 3.09 6.10 19.29
C ALA A 328 1.99 5.59 18.35
N GLU A 329 0.95 5.06 18.96
CA GLU A 329 -0.29 4.73 18.26
C GLU A 329 -1.03 6.03 17.87
N PHE A 330 -2.06 5.87 17.00
CA PHE A 330 -2.84 6.99 16.54
C PHE A 330 -3.53 7.73 17.69
N ASP A 331 -3.29 9.04 17.78
CA ASP A 331 -4.06 10.00 18.56
C ASP A 331 -4.15 11.30 17.77
N ALA A 332 -5.35 11.81 17.55
CA ALA A 332 -5.57 12.97 16.68
C ALA A 332 -4.85 14.23 17.20
N GLY A 333 -4.88 14.48 18.51
CA GLY A 333 -4.20 15.62 19.12
C GLY A 333 -2.69 15.53 19.00
N ARG A 334 -2.12 14.34 19.23
CA ARG A 334 -0.69 14.07 19.03
C ARG A 334 -0.28 14.29 17.56
N TRP A 335 -1.07 13.78 16.63
CA TRP A 335 -0.76 13.91 15.21
C TRP A 335 -0.75 15.36 14.76
N TYR A 336 -1.74 16.16 15.17
CA TYR A 336 -1.75 17.60 14.86
C TYR A 336 -0.57 18.34 15.52
N ARG A 337 -0.20 18.00 16.76
CA ARG A 337 1.02 18.56 17.39
C ARG A 337 2.28 18.19 16.59
N ILE A 338 2.43 16.95 16.15
CA ILE A 338 3.60 16.56 15.33
C ILE A 338 3.63 17.35 14.02
N LEU A 339 2.51 17.47 13.31
CA LEU A 339 2.43 18.27 12.08
C LEU A 339 2.89 19.70 12.32
N GLN A 340 2.41 20.35 13.39
CA GLN A 340 2.76 21.71 13.79
C GLN A 340 4.21 21.84 14.26
N ASP A 341 4.59 21.06 15.28
CA ASP A 341 5.84 21.25 16.02
C ASP A 341 7.05 20.82 15.19
N GLN A 342 6.90 19.80 14.36
CA GLN A 342 7.94 19.35 13.43
C GLN A 342 7.90 20.08 12.09
N LYS A 343 6.95 21.01 11.89
CA LYS A 343 6.78 21.79 10.66
C LYS A 343 6.72 20.88 9.42
N VAL A 344 5.90 19.84 9.50
CA VAL A 344 5.74 18.89 8.41
C VAL A 344 5.24 19.61 7.16
N THR A 345 5.91 19.39 6.03
CA THR A 345 5.56 20.02 4.75
C THR A 345 4.85 19.06 3.81
N VAL A 346 5.18 17.77 3.88
CA VAL A 346 4.56 16.70 3.09
C VAL A 346 4.11 15.58 4.02
N TRP A 347 2.83 15.25 3.96
CA TRP A 347 2.23 14.23 4.80
C TRP A 347 1.61 13.11 3.96
N TYR A 348 1.99 11.85 4.24
CA TYR A 348 1.54 10.68 3.51
C TYR A 348 0.91 9.67 4.47
N THR A 349 -0.39 9.43 4.34
CA THR A 349 -1.16 8.66 5.32
C THR A 349 -2.22 7.77 4.66
N ALA A 350 -2.90 6.94 5.46
CA ALA A 350 -3.93 6.04 4.96
C ALA A 350 -5.33 6.65 5.07
N PRO A 351 -6.28 6.32 4.16
CA PRO A 351 -7.68 6.74 4.24
C PRO A 351 -8.33 6.46 5.60
N THR A 352 -8.00 5.32 6.21
CA THR A 352 -8.50 5.00 7.56
C THR A 352 -8.10 6.04 8.60
N ALA A 353 -6.84 6.48 8.60
CA ALA A 353 -6.38 7.53 9.51
C ALA A 353 -7.08 8.87 9.23
N ILE A 354 -7.28 9.20 7.94
CA ILE A 354 -8.04 10.40 7.55
C ILE A 354 -9.47 10.32 8.10
N ARG A 355 -10.16 9.19 7.96
CA ARG A 355 -11.51 9.00 8.53
C ARG A 355 -11.53 9.14 10.06
N MET A 356 -10.49 8.66 10.75
CA MET A 356 -10.38 8.86 12.21
C MET A 356 -10.21 10.34 12.57
N LEU A 357 -9.47 11.13 11.78
CA LEU A 357 -9.37 12.57 11.96
C LEU A 357 -10.68 13.29 11.63
N MET A 358 -11.41 12.85 10.60
CA MET A 358 -12.74 13.36 10.29
C MET A 358 -13.72 13.20 11.46
N LYS A 359 -13.63 12.10 12.23
CA LYS A 359 -14.43 11.93 13.45
C LYS A 359 -14.09 12.97 14.52
N ALA A 360 -12.83 13.40 14.62
CA ALA A 360 -12.44 14.48 15.53
C ALA A 360 -12.92 15.88 15.08
N GLY A 361 -13.29 16.02 13.80
CA GLY A 361 -13.86 17.23 13.21
C GLY A 361 -12.81 18.22 12.70
N ALA A 362 -13.20 19.00 11.68
CA ALA A 362 -12.34 20.01 11.06
C ALA A 362 -11.95 21.14 12.04
N ASP A 363 -12.83 21.53 12.95
CA ASP A 363 -12.56 22.58 13.93
C ASP A 363 -11.48 22.18 14.94
N PHE A 364 -11.29 20.88 15.16
CA PHE A 364 -10.18 20.40 15.99
C PHE A 364 -8.84 20.64 15.29
N ALA A 365 -8.74 20.36 13.99
CA ALA A 365 -7.55 20.62 13.19
C ALA A 365 -7.16 22.11 13.17
N LYS A 366 -8.15 23.00 13.07
CA LYS A 366 -7.97 24.47 13.02
C LYS A 366 -7.37 25.08 14.31
N ARG A 367 -7.25 24.31 15.40
CA ARG A 367 -6.60 24.75 16.64
C ARG A 367 -5.07 24.72 16.54
N PHE A 368 -4.52 24.12 15.49
CA PHE A 368 -3.09 23.94 15.27
C PHE A 368 -2.62 24.78 14.08
N ASP A 369 -1.37 25.25 14.13
CA ASP A 369 -0.73 25.89 12.98
C ASP A 369 -0.21 24.85 12.02
N LEU A 370 -0.98 24.58 10.98
CA LEU A 370 -0.67 23.60 9.93
C LEU A 370 -0.27 24.29 8.62
N SER A 371 0.11 25.58 8.67
CA SER A 371 0.44 26.42 7.51
C SER A 371 1.65 25.88 6.70
N THR A 372 2.54 25.14 7.33
CA THR A 372 3.71 24.50 6.67
C THR A 372 3.33 23.35 5.75
N LEU A 373 2.17 22.71 5.96
CA LEU A 373 1.71 21.63 5.08
C LEU A 373 1.48 22.16 3.67
N ARG A 374 2.20 21.67 2.68
CA ARG A 374 2.03 22.01 1.27
C ARG A 374 1.41 20.88 0.45
N LEU A 375 1.62 19.61 0.84
CA LEU A 375 1.03 18.44 0.20
C LEU A 375 0.57 17.42 1.24
N MET A 376 -0.64 16.94 1.07
CA MET A 376 -1.18 15.79 1.80
C MET A 376 -1.56 14.71 0.80
N ALA A 377 -1.05 13.49 0.98
CA ALA A 377 -1.32 12.38 0.07
C ALA A 377 -1.87 11.16 0.82
N SER A 378 -2.67 10.36 0.11
CA SER A 378 -3.34 9.17 0.61
C SER A 378 -2.88 7.91 -0.11
N VAL A 379 -2.86 6.77 0.60
CA VAL A 379 -2.36 5.50 0.08
C VAL A 379 -2.95 4.28 0.78
N GLY A 380 -3.01 3.18 0.06
CA GLY A 380 -3.26 1.83 0.60
C GLY A 380 -4.69 1.34 0.46
N GLU A 381 -5.62 2.27 0.36
CA GLU A 381 -7.04 2.04 0.08
C GLU A 381 -7.56 3.15 -0.84
N PRO A 382 -8.69 2.96 -1.54
CA PRO A 382 -9.33 4.06 -2.24
C PRO A 382 -9.74 5.16 -1.26
N LEU A 383 -9.49 6.42 -1.61
CA LEU A 383 -9.89 7.56 -0.79
C LEU A 383 -11.29 8.01 -1.20
N ASN A 384 -12.21 8.04 -0.24
CA ASN A 384 -13.56 8.53 -0.48
C ASN A 384 -13.55 10.01 -0.86
N PRO A 385 -14.41 10.43 -1.79
CA PRO A 385 -14.52 11.83 -2.23
C PRO A 385 -14.68 12.81 -1.08
N GLU A 386 -15.48 12.47 -0.07
CA GLU A 386 -15.75 13.30 1.11
C GLU A 386 -14.47 13.59 1.92
N ALA A 387 -13.55 12.63 1.98
CA ALA A 387 -12.28 12.81 2.67
C ALA A 387 -11.37 13.81 1.93
N VAL A 388 -11.43 13.85 0.59
CA VAL A 388 -10.71 14.83 -0.22
C VAL A 388 -11.23 16.24 0.06
N VAL A 389 -12.56 16.41 0.06
CA VAL A 389 -13.23 17.69 0.33
C VAL A 389 -13.01 18.12 1.79
N TRP A 390 -13.11 17.19 2.74
CA TRP A 390 -12.83 17.48 4.14
C TRP A 390 -11.39 17.99 4.35
N GLY A 391 -10.44 17.52 3.58
CA GLY A 391 -9.08 18.07 3.59
C GLY A 391 -9.05 19.58 3.32
N VAL A 392 -9.86 20.06 2.38
CA VAL A 392 -9.98 21.50 2.09
C VAL A 392 -10.60 22.24 3.28
N GLU A 393 -11.62 21.66 3.91
CA GLU A 393 -12.26 22.27 5.09
C GLU A 393 -11.31 22.36 6.29
N ALA A 394 -10.57 21.28 6.58
CA ALA A 394 -9.74 21.16 7.76
C ALA A 394 -8.36 21.82 7.62
N PHE A 395 -7.76 21.76 6.43
CA PHE A 395 -6.36 22.15 6.19
C PHE A 395 -6.22 23.22 5.10
N GLY A 396 -7.31 23.64 4.45
CA GLY A 396 -7.27 24.54 3.30
C GLY A 396 -6.71 23.89 2.01
N LYS A 397 -6.49 22.59 1.98
CA LYS A 397 -5.90 21.85 0.85
C LYS A 397 -6.52 20.45 0.73
N PRO A 398 -6.72 19.92 -0.49
CA PRO A 398 -7.21 18.55 -0.68
C PRO A 398 -6.16 17.49 -0.32
N PHE A 399 -6.63 16.30 0.03
CA PHE A 399 -5.78 15.11 -0.05
C PHE A 399 -5.62 14.67 -1.50
N HIS A 400 -4.41 14.26 -1.86
CA HIS A 400 -4.04 13.74 -3.17
C HIS A 400 -4.00 12.22 -3.10
N ASP A 401 -5.01 11.55 -3.63
CA ASP A 401 -5.03 10.09 -3.69
C ASP A 401 -4.05 9.56 -4.74
N ASN A 402 -3.51 8.37 -4.49
CA ASN A 402 -2.69 7.65 -5.45
C ASN A 402 -2.96 6.14 -5.39
N TRP A 403 -2.65 5.48 -6.50
CA TRP A 403 -2.81 4.05 -6.66
C TRP A 403 -1.49 3.38 -7.02
N TRP A 404 -1.21 2.29 -6.33
CA TRP A 404 -0.14 1.35 -6.61
C TRP A 404 -0.30 0.08 -5.78
N GLN A 405 0.49 -0.93 -6.07
CA GLN A 405 0.44 -2.25 -5.43
C GLN A 405 1.83 -2.66 -4.93
N THR A 406 1.89 -3.68 -4.08
CA THR A 406 3.16 -4.30 -3.71
C THR A 406 3.91 -4.76 -4.95
N GLU A 407 3.21 -5.32 -5.90
CA GLU A 407 3.72 -5.84 -7.16
C GLU A 407 4.30 -4.74 -8.07
N THR A 408 3.76 -3.52 -8.00
CA THR A 408 4.31 -2.39 -8.76
C THR A 408 5.52 -1.74 -8.10
N GLY A 409 5.67 -1.92 -6.79
CA GLY A 409 6.79 -1.43 -5.99
C GLY A 409 6.86 0.08 -5.77
N GLY A 410 6.03 0.85 -6.44
CA GLY A 410 5.95 2.31 -6.32
C GLY A 410 4.69 2.89 -6.92
N ILE A 411 4.46 4.19 -6.74
CA ILE A 411 3.27 4.92 -7.22
C ILE A 411 3.21 4.86 -8.75
N MET A 412 2.05 4.44 -9.27
CA MET A 412 1.78 4.31 -10.71
C MET A 412 0.79 5.35 -11.21
N ILE A 413 -0.21 5.70 -10.42
CA ILE A 413 -1.24 6.69 -10.74
C ILE A 413 -1.38 7.61 -9.53
N THR A 414 -1.48 8.92 -9.76
CA THR A 414 -1.56 9.90 -8.66
C THR A 414 -2.25 11.19 -9.09
N ASN A 415 -2.82 11.89 -8.12
CA ASN A 415 -3.20 13.28 -8.25
C ASN A 415 -1.95 14.15 -8.02
N PHE A 416 -1.40 14.76 -9.07
CA PHE A 416 -0.21 15.62 -8.96
C PHE A 416 -0.55 16.97 -8.33
N LEU A 417 0.43 17.60 -7.67
CA LEU A 417 0.25 18.89 -7.00
C LEU A 417 -0.25 19.98 -7.97
N ALA A 418 0.29 20.03 -9.18
CA ALA A 418 -0.03 21.05 -10.19
C ALA A 418 -1.25 20.70 -11.06
N MET A 419 -2.02 19.71 -10.70
CA MET A 419 -3.22 19.31 -11.44
C MET A 419 -4.47 19.51 -10.59
N ASP A 420 -5.57 19.81 -11.24
CA ASP A 420 -6.88 19.83 -10.59
C ASP A 420 -7.18 18.47 -9.98
N VAL A 421 -7.79 18.46 -8.80
CA VAL A 421 -8.18 17.23 -8.11
C VAL A 421 -9.65 16.94 -8.38
N LYS A 422 -9.93 15.76 -8.91
CA LYS A 422 -11.29 15.24 -9.02
C LYS A 422 -11.53 14.30 -7.82
N PRO A 423 -12.35 14.71 -6.84
CA PRO A 423 -12.58 13.91 -5.63
C PRO A 423 -13.05 12.48 -5.97
N GLY A 424 -12.37 11.47 -5.40
CA GLY A 424 -12.62 10.05 -5.68
C GLY A 424 -11.81 9.47 -6.84
N SER A 425 -11.10 10.28 -7.63
CA SER A 425 -10.18 9.75 -8.64
C SER A 425 -8.81 9.43 -8.06
N MET A 426 -8.16 8.40 -8.61
CA MET A 426 -6.76 8.08 -8.32
C MET A 426 -5.79 9.07 -9.01
N GLY A 427 -6.29 9.97 -9.87
CA GLY A 427 -5.48 10.90 -10.68
C GLY A 427 -5.08 10.33 -12.03
N ARG A 428 -3.88 10.71 -12.51
CA ARG A 428 -3.33 10.32 -13.82
C ARG A 428 -2.07 9.46 -13.66
N PRO A 429 -1.73 8.62 -14.67
CA PRO A 429 -0.52 7.81 -14.65
C PRO A 429 0.74 8.66 -14.46
N LEU A 430 1.70 8.12 -13.72
CA LEU A 430 3.01 8.75 -13.60
C LEU A 430 3.69 8.83 -14.99
N PRO A 431 4.41 9.90 -15.32
CA PRO A 431 5.23 9.93 -16.53
C PRO A 431 6.10 8.68 -16.65
N GLY A 432 6.09 8.04 -17.85
CA GLY A 432 6.76 6.76 -18.08
C GLY A 432 5.93 5.51 -17.73
N ILE A 433 4.74 5.66 -17.15
CA ILE A 433 3.80 4.56 -16.90
C ILE A 433 2.69 4.59 -17.97
N LYS A 434 2.58 3.51 -18.73
CA LYS A 434 1.48 3.31 -19.67
C LYS A 434 0.41 2.44 -19.01
N ALA A 435 -0.65 3.08 -18.54
CA ALA A 435 -1.83 2.43 -17.98
C ALA A 435 -2.92 2.28 -19.06
N GLY A 436 -3.76 1.25 -18.93
CA GLY A 436 -4.92 0.99 -19.78
C GLY A 436 -6.07 0.37 -19.00
N ILE A 437 -7.24 0.37 -19.60
CA ILE A 437 -8.41 -0.39 -19.14
C ILE A 437 -8.69 -1.46 -20.19
N VAL A 438 -8.84 -2.71 -19.76
CA VAL A 438 -9.05 -3.83 -20.69
C VAL A 438 -10.27 -4.65 -20.33
N GLU A 439 -10.82 -5.31 -21.34
CA GLU A 439 -11.76 -6.42 -21.21
C GLU A 439 -11.06 -7.73 -21.54
N HIS A 440 -11.51 -8.82 -20.91
CA HIS A 440 -11.02 -10.17 -21.18
C HIS A 440 -11.75 -10.77 -22.36
N LEU A 441 -11.03 -11.45 -23.24
CA LEU A 441 -11.56 -12.14 -24.41
C LEU A 441 -11.72 -13.65 -24.14
N GLU A 442 -12.57 -14.30 -24.94
CA GLU A 442 -12.83 -15.75 -24.83
C GLU A 442 -11.58 -16.61 -25.07
N ASP A 443 -10.67 -16.13 -25.90
CA ASP A 443 -9.41 -16.81 -26.21
C ASP A 443 -8.36 -16.67 -25.10
N GLY A 444 -8.70 -15.98 -23.99
CA GLY A 444 -7.82 -15.71 -22.86
C GLY A 444 -6.93 -14.49 -23.04
N GLY A 445 -7.05 -13.77 -24.16
CA GLY A 445 -6.40 -12.47 -24.40
C GLY A 445 -7.13 -11.32 -23.72
N VAL A 446 -6.62 -10.10 -23.92
CA VAL A 446 -7.26 -8.87 -23.46
C VAL A 446 -7.31 -7.84 -24.58
N ARG A 447 -8.36 -6.99 -24.57
CA ARG A 447 -8.54 -5.88 -25.51
C ARG A 447 -8.70 -4.57 -24.73
N GLU A 448 -7.96 -3.53 -25.17
CA GLU A 448 -8.05 -2.20 -24.54
C GLU A 448 -9.42 -1.55 -24.82
N ILE A 449 -10.04 -1.02 -23.77
CA ILE A 449 -11.26 -0.23 -23.82
C ILE A 449 -10.87 1.23 -23.90
N THR A 450 -11.25 1.91 -24.98
CA THR A 450 -10.95 3.34 -25.21
C THR A 450 -12.13 4.25 -24.85
N LYS A 451 -13.35 3.71 -24.75
CA LYS A 451 -14.56 4.49 -24.39
C LYS A 451 -14.40 5.07 -22.98
N PRO A 452 -14.54 6.41 -22.81
CA PRO A 452 -14.50 7.04 -21.50
C PRO A 452 -15.55 6.44 -20.54
N MET A 453 -15.19 6.33 -19.26
CA MET A 453 -16.03 5.80 -18.19
C MET A 453 -16.51 4.36 -18.39
N ALA A 454 -15.96 3.64 -19.36
CA ALA A 454 -16.21 2.20 -19.46
C ALA A 454 -15.33 1.45 -18.45
N MET A 455 -15.96 0.55 -17.71
CA MET A 455 -15.30 -0.27 -16.69
C MET A 455 -14.57 -1.44 -17.32
N GLY A 456 -13.37 -1.73 -16.81
CA GLY A 456 -12.59 -2.90 -17.15
C GLY A 456 -11.47 -3.13 -16.15
N GLU A 457 -10.62 -4.12 -16.40
CA GLU A 457 -9.43 -4.33 -15.56
C GLU A 457 -8.36 -3.29 -15.86
N LEU A 458 -7.86 -2.65 -14.79
CA LEU A 458 -6.70 -1.77 -14.87
C LEU A 458 -5.46 -2.60 -15.19
N VAL A 459 -4.72 -2.17 -16.20
CA VAL A 459 -3.51 -2.84 -16.65
C VAL A 459 -2.38 -1.86 -16.87
N LEU A 460 -1.14 -2.34 -16.75
CA LEU A 460 0.06 -1.54 -16.99
C LEU A 460 0.96 -2.22 -18.02
N ARG A 461 1.63 -1.43 -18.89
CA ARG A 461 2.71 -1.98 -19.72
C ARG A 461 3.94 -2.21 -18.83
N PRO A 462 4.50 -3.44 -18.79
CA PRO A 462 5.71 -3.74 -18.04
C PRO A 462 6.92 -2.90 -18.46
N GLY A 463 7.90 -2.75 -17.56
CA GLY A 463 9.19 -2.13 -17.85
C GLY A 463 9.57 -0.96 -16.96
N TRP A 464 8.78 -0.64 -15.91
CA TRP A 464 9.20 0.34 -14.92
C TRP A 464 10.17 -0.27 -13.88
N PRO A 465 11.11 0.52 -13.33
CA PRO A 465 12.21 0.00 -12.51
C PRO A 465 11.77 -0.74 -11.23
N SER A 466 10.69 -0.29 -10.56
CA SER A 466 10.20 -0.91 -9.32
C SER A 466 9.26 -2.09 -9.52
N MET A 467 9.00 -2.50 -10.77
CA MET A 467 8.18 -3.69 -11.04
C MET A 467 8.78 -4.92 -10.35
N MET A 468 7.95 -5.73 -9.68
CA MET A 468 8.42 -7.00 -9.14
C MET A 468 9.05 -7.87 -10.24
N ARG A 469 10.10 -8.61 -9.90
CA ARG A 469 10.76 -9.53 -10.84
C ARG A 469 10.24 -10.96 -10.76
N ALA A 470 9.59 -11.31 -9.64
CA ALA A 470 9.02 -12.63 -9.42
C ALA A 470 8.05 -12.63 -8.22
N TYR A 471 7.22 -13.66 -8.13
CA TYR A 471 6.78 -14.18 -6.85
C TYR A 471 7.74 -15.29 -6.43
N LEU A 472 8.35 -15.17 -5.24
CA LEU A 472 9.37 -16.09 -4.76
C LEU A 472 8.84 -17.54 -4.76
N ASN A 473 9.51 -18.43 -5.49
CA ASN A 473 9.16 -19.84 -5.68
C ASN A 473 7.76 -20.08 -6.31
N GLU A 474 7.16 -19.08 -6.98
CA GLU A 474 5.84 -19.20 -7.60
C GLU A 474 5.84 -18.68 -9.06
N GLU A 475 6.75 -19.16 -9.91
CA GLU A 475 6.95 -18.70 -11.29
C GLU A 475 5.67 -18.80 -12.14
N ALA A 476 4.92 -19.89 -12.01
CA ALA A 476 3.67 -20.08 -12.77
C ALA A 476 2.62 -19.00 -12.41
N ARG A 477 2.60 -18.55 -11.15
CA ARG A 477 1.74 -17.47 -10.70
C ARG A 477 2.20 -16.12 -11.23
N TYR A 478 3.50 -15.86 -11.21
CA TYR A 478 4.08 -14.64 -11.78
C TYR A 478 3.73 -14.51 -13.26
N LYS A 479 3.92 -15.57 -14.05
CA LYS A 479 3.60 -15.57 -15.48
C LYS A 479 2.14 -15.26 -15.77
N LYS A 480 1.20 -15.69 -14.91
CA LYS A 480 -0.23 -15.42 -15.06
C LYS A 480 -0.60 -13.94 -14.88
N CYS A 481 0.28 -13.14 -14.27
CA CYS A 481 0.04 -11.70 -14.17
C CYS A 481 0.23 -10.97 -15.51
N PHE A 482 0.69 -11.65 -16.57
CA PHE A 482 1.00 -11.01 -17.85
C PHE A 482 0.20 -11.65 -18.98
N VAL A 483 -0.62 -10.85 -19.66
CA VAL A 483 -1.43 -11.27 -20.81
C VAL A 483 -1.33 -10.22 -21.90
N SER A 484 -1.11 -10.65 -23.15
CA SER A 484 -1.03 -9.75 -24.33
C SER A 484 -0.07 -8.57 -24.13
N GLY A 485 1.02 -8.76 -23.39
CA GLY A 485 2.02 -7.73 -23.08
C GLY A 485 1.57 -6.70 -22.03
N TRP A 486 0.48 -6.95 -21.30
CA TRP A 486 0.02 -6.17 -20.17
C TRP A 486 0.26 -6.92 -18.86
N TYR A 487 0.61 -6.19 -17.81
CA TYR A 487 0.51 -6.62 -16.43
C TYR A 487 -0.93 -6.42 -15.96
N LEU A 488 -1.57 -7.48 -15.53
CA LEU A 488 -2.92 -7.49 -14.99
C LEU A 488 -2.88 -7.18 -13.50
N THR A 489 -3.57 -6.12 -13.08
CA THR A 489 -3.51 -5.66 -11.68
C THR A 489 -4.49 -6.40 -10.76
N GLY A 490 -5.53 -7.01 -11.32
CA GLY A 490 -6.67 -7.54 -10.58
C GLY A 490 -7.57 -6.46 -9.99
N ASP A 491 -7.36 -5.19 -10.34
CA ASP A 491 -8.20 -4.07 -9.93
C ASP A 491 -9.06 -3.62 -11.10
N LEU A 492 -10.36 -3.38 -10.87
CA LEU A 492 -11.25 -2.78 -11.85
C LEU A 492 -11.22 -1.26 -11.72
N ALA A 493 -11.20 -0.60 -12.86
CA ALA A 493 -11.18 0.86 -12.93
C ALA A 493 -11.91 1.36 -14.18
N MET A 494 -12.11 2.66 -14.22
CA MET A 494 -12.58 3.42 -15.39
C MET A 494 -11.57 4.52 -15.68
N ARG A 495 -11.56 5.05 -16.91
CA ARG A 495 -10.78 6.21 -17.30
C ARG A 495 -11.71 7.24 -17.92
N ASP A 496 -11.65 8.49 -17.43
CA ASP A 496 -12.45 9.58 -18.01
C ASP A 496 -11.80 10.20 -19.26
N SER A 497 -12.50 11.15 -19.89
CA SER A 497 -12.01 11.86 -21.08
C SER A 497 -10.76 12.70 -20.85
N ASP A 498 -10.50 13.12 -19.59
CA ASP A 498 -9.33 13.92 -19.21
C ASP A 498 -8.14 13.04 -18.80
N GLY A 499 -8.31 11.70 -18.84
CA GLY A 499 -7.27 10.73 -18.51
C GLY A 499 -7.09 10.46 -17.03
N TYR A 500 -8.06 10.85 -16.17
CA TYR A 500 -8.09 10.45 -14.78
C TYR A 500 -8.65 9.03 -14.66
N TYR A 501 -8.08 8.27 -13.72
CA TYR A 501 -8.51 6.91 -13.42
C TYR A 501 -9.36 6.88 -12.15
N TRP A 502 -10.37 6.02 -12.16
CA TRP A 502 -11.35 5.87 -11.09
C TRP A 502 -11.38 4.41 -10.65
N PHE A 503 -11.08 4.17 -9.38
CA PHE A 503 -11.11 2.82 -8.82
C PHE A 503 -12.57 2.36 -8.65
N VAL A 504 -12.86 1.13 -9.08
CA VAL A 504 -14.18 0.52 -8.93
C VAL A 504 -14.17 -0.56 -7.84
N GLY A 505 -13.17 -1.41 -7.84
CA GLY A 505 -13.05 -2.51 -6.88
C GLY A 505 -12.01 -3.53 -7.30
N ARG A 506 -11.84 -4.55 -6.46
CA ARG A 506 -11.07 -5.73 -6.83
C ARG A 506 -11.91 -6.60 -7.77
N SER A 507 -11.29 -7.22 -8.76
CA SER A 507 -11.98 -8.13 -9.68
C SER A 507 -12.60 -9.34 -8.96
N ASP A 508 -12.07 -9.74 -7.81
CA ASP A 508 -12.54 -10.81 -6.95
C ASP A 508 -13.62 -10.38 -5.92
N ASP A 509 -13.79 -9.06 -5.69
CA ASP A 509 -14.78 -8.49 -4.77
C ASP A 509 -16.02 -7.93 -5.49
N VAL A 510 -16.00 -7.84 -6.83
CA VAL A 510 -17.12 -7.27 -7.60
C VAL A 510 -18.37 -8.12 -7.48
N ILE A 511 -19.48 -7.45 -7.21
CA ILE A 511 -20.80 -8.06 -7.01
C ILE A 511 -21.50 -8.18 -8.35
N LYS A 512 -21.92 -9.40 -8.69
CA LYS A 512 -22.62 -9.70 -9.95
C LYS A 512 -24.12 -9.80 -9.70
N SER A 513 -24.82 -8.68 -9.80
CA SER A 513 -26.24 -8.57 -9.47
C SER A 513 -27.08 -8.29 -10.70
N ALA A 514 -28.00 -9.21 -11.06
CA ALA A 514 -28.96 -9.05 -12.17
C ALA A 514 -28.30 -8.55 -13.48
N GLY A 515 -27.11 -9.08 -13.82
CA GLY A 515 -26.38 -8.69 -15.03
C GLY A 515 -25.52 -7.41 -14.88
N HIS A 516 -25.57 -6.75 -13.72
CA HIS A 516 -24.71 -5.60 -13.41
C HIS A 516 -23.46 -6.05 -12.64
N LEU A 517 -22.31 -5.43 -12.97
CA LEU A 517 -21.08 -5.52 -12.19
C LEU A 517 -21.02 -4.31 -11.27
N ILE A 518 -21.12 -4.54 -9.96
CA ILE A 518 -21.21 -3.49 -8.95
C ILE A 518 -19.93 -3.50 -8.12
N GLY A 519 -19.24 -2.36 -8.12
CA GLY A 519 -18.07 -2.17 -7.27
C GLY A 519 -18.49 -1.90 -5.82
N PRO A 520 -18.01 -2.70 -4.85
CA PRO A 520 -18.32 -2.45 -3.43
C PRO A 520 -18.01 -1.02 -2.98
N PHE A 521 -16.90 -0.47 -3.46
CA PHE A 521 -16.43 0.86 -3.08
C PHE A 521 -17.41 1.98 -3.48
N GLU A 522 -18.07 1.86 -4.64
CA GLU A 522 -19.07 2.81 -5.10
C GLU A 522 -20.25 2.89 -4.11
N VAL A 523 -20.73 1.72 -3.68
CA VAL A 523 -21.85 1.66 -2.72
C VAL A 523 -21.43 2.14 -1.33
N GLU A 524 -20.22 1.79 -0.90
CA GLU A 524 -19.62 2.27 0.36
C GLU A 524 -19.51 3.79 0.38
N SER A 525 -18.99 4.38 -0.70
CA SER A 525 -18.87 5.84 -0.85
C SER A 525 -20.22 6.53 -0.76
N ALA A 526 -21.22 6.06 -1.52
CA ALA A 526 -22.55 6.66 -1.47
C ALA A 526 -23.19 6.59 -0.07
N LEU A 527 -22.98 5.49 0.66
CA LEU A 527 -23.48 5.38 2.03
C LEU A 527 -22.76 6.31 2.99
N MET A 528 -21.46 6.51 2.78
CA MET A 528 -20.62 7.38 3.63
C MET A 528 -20.90 8.88 3.44
N GLU A 529 -21.54 9.31 2.35
CA GLU A 529 -22.05 10.67 2.18
C GLU A 529 -23.12 11.01 3.23
N HIS A 530 -23.81 10.01 3.77
CA HIS A 530 -24.87 10.24 4.74
C HIS A 530 -24.29 10.62 6.11
N LYS A 531 -24.84 11.70 6.70
CA LYS A 531 -24.37 12.27 7.98
C LYS A 531 -24.22 11.30 9.14
N ALA A 532 -25.01 10.22 9.17
CA ALA A 532 -25.00 9.21 10.23
C ALA A 532 -23.95 8.13 10.04
N VAL A 533 -23.36 7.98 8.86
CA VAL A 533 -22.46 6.87 8.53
C VAL A 533 -21.01 7.24 8.81
N ALA A 534 -20.35 6.44 9.64
CA ALA A 534 -18.90 6.55 9.88
C ALA A 534 -18.11 5.68 8.90
N GLU A 535 -18.59 4.45 8.68
CA GLU A 535 -17.96 3.48 7.80
C GLU A 535 -19.00 2.56 7.16
N ALA A 536 -18.69 2.08 5.96
CA ALA A 536 -19.51 1.09 5.27
C ALA A 536 -18.62 -0.01 4.65
N GLY A 537 -19.07 -1.26 4.75
CA GLY A 537 -18.45 -2.41 4.08
C GLY A 537 -19.52 -3.16 3.30
N VAL A 538 -19.27 -3.39 2.01
CA VAL A 538 -20.27 -3.91 1.08
C VAL A 538 -19.82 -5.24 0.49
N ILE A 539 -20.74 -6.21 0.45
CA ILE A 539 -20.51 -7.54 -0.12
C ILE A 539 -21.67 -7.97 -1.02
N GLY A 540 -21.38 -8.90 -1.94
CA GLY A 540 -22.41 -9.66 -2.65
C GLY A 540 -22.79 -10.91 -1.86
N ILE A 541 -24.07 -11.10 -1.64
CA ILE A 541 -24.63 -12.35 -1.10
C ILE A 541 -25.40 -13.10 -2.18
N PRO A 542 -25.26 -14.44 -2.29
CA PRO A 542 -25.93 -15.23 -3.30
C PRO A 542 -27.45 -15.06 -3.24
N GLU A 543 -28.06 -14.88 -4.41
CA GLU A 543 -29.53 -14.82 -4.59
C GLU A 543 -29.92 -15.59 -5.86
N PRO A 544 -30.94 -16.47 -5.79
CA PRO A 544 -31.25 -17.37 -6.88
C PRO A 544 -31.58 -16.70 -8.21
N THR A 545 -32.19 -15.53 -8.19
CA THR A 545 -32.70 -14.84 -9.41
C THR A 545 -31.65 -13.85 -9.95
N ALA A 546 -31.02 -13.09 -9.09
CA ALA A 546 -30.07 -12.04 -9.47
C ALA A 546 -28.61 -12.50 -9.53
N GLY A 547 -28.34 -13.74 -9.10
CA GLY A 547 -26.98 -14.24 -8.89
C GLY A 547 -26.41 -13.80 -7.54
N GLU A 548 -26.22 -12.51 -7.35
CA GLU A 548 -25.91 -11.91 -6.05
C GLU A 548 -26.79 -10.67 -5.83
N VAL A 549 -27.00 -10.31 -4.57
CA VAL A 549 -27.59 -9.03 -4.16
C VAL A 549 -26.60 -8.27 -3.28
N VAL A 550 -26.66 -6.96 -3.37
CA VAL A 550 -25.78 -6.07 -2.59
C VAL A 550 -26.28 -6.00 -1.16
N LYS A 551 -25.40 -6.32 -0.20
CA LYS A 551 -25.62 -6.13 1.25
C LYS A 551 -24.55 -5.21 1.82
N ALA A 552 -24.97 -4.22 2.60
CA ALA A 552 -24.09 -3.29 3.26
C ALA A 552 -24.05 -3.53 4.78
N TYR A 553 -22.87 -3.37 5.37
CA TYR A 553 -22.65 -3.27 6.80
C TYR A 553 -22.22 -1.84 7.13
N VAL A 554 -22.87 -1.23 8.10
CA VAL A 554 -22.67 0.19 8.40
C VAL A 554 -22.33 0.35 9.89
N ALA A 555 -21.23 1.08 10.15
CA ALA A 555 -20.92 1.63 11.45
C ALA A 555 -21.36 3.10 11.50
N LEU A 556 -22.03 3.48 12.57
CA LEU A 556 -22.60 4.82 12.74
C LEU A 556 -21.60 5.76 13.43
N LYS A 557 -21.75 7.05 13.16
CA LYS A 557 -21.05 8.12 13.90
C LYS A 557 -21.66 8.25 15.31
N ASP A 558 -20.88 8.79 16.22
CA ASP A 558 -21.34 9.12 17.56
C ASP A 558 -22.60 10.01 17.53
N GLY A 559 -23.57 9.70 18.39
CA GLY A 559 -24.86 10.40 18.44
C GLY A 559 -25.95 9.84 17.52
N PHE A 560 -25.66 8.78 16.76
CA PHE A 560 -26.65 8.05 15.97
C PHE A 560 -26.81 6.62 16.49
N GLU A 561 -28.07 6.18 16.62
CA GLU A 561 -28.40 4.84 17.10
C GLU A 561 -29.01 3.96 15.98
N PRO A 562 -28.72 2.66 15.97
CA PRO A 562 -29.31 1.73 15.02
C PRO A 562 -30.85 1.72 15.17
N SER A 563 -31.55 1.96 14.07
CA SER A 563 -33.02 1.88 14.05
C SER A 563 -33.51 1.47 12.66
N GLU A 564 -34.72 0.92 12.61
CA GLU A 564 -35.38 0.57 11.35
C GLU A 564 -35.70 1.83 10.51
N ALA A 565 -35.95 2.95 11.17
CA ALA A 565 -36.15 4.23 10.48
C ALA A 565 -34.86 4.68 9.76
N LEU A 566 -33.72 4.67 10.46
CA LEU A 566 -32.42 5.02 9.88
C LEU A 566 -32.01 4.02 8.79
N ARG A 567 -32.30 2.72 8.95
CA ARG A 567 -32.05 1.71 7.91
C ARG A 567 -32.79 2.05 6.62
N LYS A 568 -34.07 2.40 6.71
CA LYS A 568 -34.88 2.83 5.55
C LYS A 568 -34.39 4.13 4.94
N GLU A 569 -33.98 5.10 5.75
CA GLU A 569 -33.37 6.36 5.31
C GLU A 569 -32.11 6.11 4.49
N LEU A 570 -31.18 5.27 4.99
CA LEU A 570 -29.95 4.91 4.29
C LEU A 570 -30.20 4.15 2.99
N LEU A 571 -31.15 3.20 2.96
CA LEU A 571 -31.56 2.51 1.73
C LEU A 571 -32.15 3.49 0.72
N GLY A 572 -32.97 4.45 1.18
CA GLY A 572 -33.50 5.51 0.34
C GLY A 572 -32.41 6.41 -0.23
N HIS A 573 -31.48 6.85 0.61
CA HIS A 573 -30.32 7.65 0.22
C HIS A 573 -29.49 6.93 -0.86
N ALA A 574 -29.11 5.66 -0.61
CA ALA A 574 -28.35 4.88 -1.57
C ALA A 574 -29.10 4.68 -2.91
N ARG A 575 -30.42 4.47 -2.87
CA ARG A 575 -31.24 4.35 -4.10
C ARG A 575 -31.30 5.68 -4.87
N GLN A 576 -31.39 6.79 -4.18
CA GLN A 576 -31.39 8.10 -4.82
C GLN A 576 -30.04 8.39 -5.50
N ARG A 577 -28.93 7.99 -4.87
CA ARG A 577 -27.57 8.23 -5.35
C ARG A 577 -27.16 7.29 -6.48
N LEU A 578 -27.44 6.01 -6.34
CA LEU A 578 -26.91 4.93 -7.19
C LEU A 578 -27.95 4.29 -8.12
N GLY A 579 -29.21 4.63 -7.93
CA GLY A 579 -30.31 3.94 -8.60
C GLY A 579 -30.62 2.56 -7.98
N PRO A 580 -31.80 1.98 -8.31
CA PRO A 580 -32.31 0.75 -7.67
C PRO A 580 -31.53 -0.52 -8.03
N ALA A 581 -30.79 -0.52 -9.13
CA ALA A 581 -30.01 -1.68 -9.59
C ALA A 581 -28.72 -1.87 -8.79
N VAL A 582 -28.08 -0.78 -8.38
CA VAL A 582 -26.77 -0.76 -7.70
C VAL A 582 -26.91 -0.64 -6.18
N ALA A 583 -27.96 0.04 -5.71
CA ALA A 583 -28.20 0.26 -4.29
C ALA A 583 -28.34 -1.04 -3.49
N PRO A 584 -27.88 -1.07 -2.23
CA PRO A 584 -28.00 -2.25 -1.40
C PRO A 584 -29.46 -2.64 -1.19
N LYS A 585 -29.70 -3.95 -1.13
CA LYS A 585 -31.03 -4.51 -0.82
C LYS A 585 -31.24 -4.61 0.68
N ASP A 586 -30.16 -4.71 1.44
CA ASP A 586 -30.18 -4.80 2.89
C ASP A 586 -29.00 -4.04 3.52
N ILE A 587 -29.24 -3.49 4.71
CA ILE A 587 -28.23 -2.83 5.55
C ILE A 587 -28.26 -3.42 6.94
N ALA A 588 -27.12 -3.90 7.42
CA ALA A 588 -26.91 -4.36 8.78
C ALA A 588 -26.01 -3.38 9.53
N PHE A 589 -26.45 -2.93 10.71
CA PHE A 589 -25.63 -2.11 11.58
C PHE A 589 -24.63 -2.97 12.36
N ARG A 590 -23.41 -2.47 12.51
CA ARG A 590 -22.33 -3.04 13.31
C ARG A 590 -21.67 -1.93 14.11
N GLN A 591 -21.20 -2.23 15.31
CA GLN A 591 -20.41 -1.28 16.09
C GLN A 591 -19.06 -1.02 15.40
N ASN A 592 -18.39 -2.09 14.95
CA ASN A 592 -17.15 -2.04 14.19
C ASN A 592 -17.23 -2.98 12.99
N LEU A 593 -16.56 -2.62 11.90
CA LEU A 593 -16.37 -3.48 10.75
C LEU A 593 -15.03 -4.24 10.89
N PRO A 594 -14.95 -5.50 10.46
CA PRO A 594 -13.68 -6.23 10.46
C PRO A 594 -12.71 -5.57 9.48
N LYS A 595 -11.56 -5.17 10.02
CA LYS A 595 -10.51 -4.47 9.27
C LYS A 595 -9.18 -5.15 9.44
N THR A 596 -8.33 -4.97 8.47
CA THR A 596 -6.91 -5.19 8.70
C THR A 596 -6.40 -4.13 9.67
N ARG A 597 -5.29 -4.41 10.32
CA ARG A 597 -4.63 -3.41 11.21
C ARG A 597 -4.11 -2.17 10.47
N SER A 598 -4.07 -2.19 9.14
CA SER A 598 -3.89 -0.99 8.32
C SER A 598 -5.19 -0.25 8.05
N GLY A 599 -6.32 -0.75 8.59
CA GLY A 599 -7.65 -0.15 8.51
C GLY A 599 -8.49 -0.59 7.30
N LYS A 600 -7.94 -1.41 6.39
CA LYS A 600 -8.67 -1.89 5.22
C LYS A 600 -9.80 -2.86 5.63
N ILE A 601 -11.03 -2.59 5.18
CA ILE A 601 -12.19 -3.46 5.42
C ILE A 601 -11.94 -4.84 4.81
N MET A 602 -12.15 -5.88 5.61
CA MET A 602 -11.99 -7.27 5.19
C MET A 602 -13.32 -7.83 4.64
N ARG A 603 -13.68 -7.42 3.42
CA ARG A 603 -14.93 -7.86 2.75
C ARG A 603 -15.05 -9.38 2.68
N ARG A 604 -13.93 -10.07 2.43
CA ARG A 604 -13.88 -11.54 2.45
C ARG A 604 -14.35 -12.11 3.80
N LEU A 605 -13.95 -11.48 4.91
CA LEU A 605 -14.35 -11.91 6.25
C LEU A 605 -15.81 -11.59 6.52
N LEU A 606 -16.31 -10.41 6.10
CA LEU A 606 -17.74 -10.08 6.14
C LEU A 606 -18.56 -11.12 5.38
N LYS A 607 -18.14 -11.48 4.16
CA LYS A 607 -18.82 -12.48 3.32
C LYS A 607 -18.76 -13.89 3.95
N ALA A 608 -17.62 -14.29 4.49
CA ALA A 608 -17.48 -15.59 5.15
C ALA A 608 -18.41 -15.70 6.38
N ARG A 609 -18.44 -14.68 7.23
CA ARG A 609 -19.31 -14.61 8.41
C ARG A 609 -20.79 -14.62 8.04
N GLU A 610 -21.17 -13.87 6.99
CA GLU A 610 -22.55 -13.83 6.49
C GLU A 610 -23.04 -15.17 5.96
N LEU A 611 -22.15 -15.88 5.27
CA LEU A 611 -22.49 -17.16 4.60
C LEU A 611 -22.18 -18.40 5.46
N GLY A 612 -21.69 -18.22 6.69
CA GLY A 612 -21.27 -19.33 7.55
C GLY A 612 -20.09 -20.13 7.00
N LEU A 613 -19.22 -19.50 6.19
CA LEU A 613 -18.04 -20.11 5.59
C LEU A 613 -16.81 -20.00 6.52
N PRO A 614 -15.79 -20.85 6.33
CA PRO A 614 -14.53 -20.70 7.04
C PRO A 614 -13.91 -19.32 6.82
N GLU A 615 -13.52 -18.65 7.88
CA GLU A 615 -12.99 -17.27 7.84
C GLU A 615 -11.64 -17.16 7.10
N GLY A 616 -10.91 -18.28 6.92
CA GLY A 616 -9.60 -18.31 6.26
C GLY A 616 -8.52 -17.56 7.05
N ASP A 617 -7.55 -16.96 6.35
CA ASP A 617 -6.46 -16.20 7.00
C ASP A 617 -6.98 -14.87 7.57
N ILE A 618 -7.07 -14.81 8.90
CA ILE A 618 -7.43 -13.60 9.67
C ILE A 618 -6.23 -12.93 10.31
N SER A 619 -5.02 -13.29 9.89
CA SER A 619 -3.76 -12.83 10.51
C SER A 619 -3.56 -11.32 10.48
N THR A 620 -4.19 -10.65 9.54
CA THR A 620 -4.17 -9.19 9.40
C THR A 620 -5.32 -8.49 10.11
N LEU A 621 -6.27 -9.23 10.67
CA LEU A 621 -7.41 -8.67 11.39
C LEU A 621 -6.93 -7.84 12.58
N GLU A 622 -7.45 -6.64 12.71
CA GLU A 622 -7.36 -5.84 13.92
C GLU A 622 -8.06 -6.61 15.05
N SER A 623 -7.43 -6.67 16.23
CA SER A 623 -8.07 -7.35 17.36
C SER A 623 -9.42 -6.67 17.62
N GLU A 624 -10.51 -7.41 17.42
CA GLU A 624 -11.78 -7.01 18.00
C GLU A 624 -11.55 -6.97 19.52
N GLU A 625 -11.50 -5.79 20.12
CA GLU A 625 -11.54 -5.69 21.58
C GLU A 625 -12.84 -6.35 22.05
N ARG A 626 -12.67 -7.31 22.95
CA ARG A 626 -13.73 -8.11 23.57
C ARG A 626 -14.62 -7.25 24.45
#